data_b8d20b9b4c1d6688457de3878edc2a17
#
_entry.id   b8d20b9b4c1d6688457de3878edc2a17
#
_cell.length_a   1.000
_cell.length_b   1.000
_cell.length_c   1.000
_cell.angle_alpha   90.00
_cell.angle_beta   90.00
_cell.angle_gamma   90.00
#
_symmetry.space_group_name_H-M   'P 1'
#
loop_
_entity.id
_entity.type
_entity.pdbx_description
1 polymer ?
#
loop_
_entity_poly.entity_id
_entity_poly.type
_entity_poly.pdbx_seq_one_letter_code
_entity_poly.pdbx_strand_id
1 'polypeptide(L)'
;MSTRKKALRRSGAKIMASLIALLGSLSYIMVLAVINGSVGFVCAMGVTVFGAVGVAKALGEAIALSYGWIVGLTIGCGVLRGLLRYFEQYSNHYIAFRLLAVLRDKIFGALRVLCPAKLESKQKGSIIAMITSDIETLEVFYAHTISPICIAVLVSAAVFLFIGFVSSWYLALVALIGFLTIGIVVPLISSGRLKESGVKYRAEFASFSAYFLDSIKGIKDIVLNNAGEEREEEVNKRSDVLLKETKKMKHNITRAGSAIELTVSVFVLITLAVGILLVKKDMLPLGRMIIGMVTVFSSFGPVIAVGSLPGNLTQTFASGDRMLNLLAEKPAVEEVKNGKDFDYENLDVKDLSFSHDGQTEVLKDMKMHAEKGEIIGIVGESGCGKSTFLKLLLRFWERSGGEINYDDIDIDQINTDSLLKNITMVSQSTYLFEETIEDNLRIAKPDATQEEIENACKMASVHDFTMGKFRYSKT
;
A
#
# COMPACT_ATOMS: atom_id res chain seq x y z
N MET A 1 -11.21 2.23 28.67
CA MET A 1 -11.07 1.13 27.67
C MET A 1 -11.91 1.50 26.45
N SER A 2 -11.30 2.13 25.49
CA SER A 2 -11.96 2.63 24.27
C SER A 2 -12.55 1.46 23.48
N THR A 3 -13.85 1.45 23.27
CA THR A 3 -14.52 0.66 22.24
C THR A 3 -14.07 1.13 20.87
N ARG A 4 -12.84 0.72 20.46
CA ARG A 4 -12.45 0.78 19.06
C ARG A 4 -13.57 0.07 18.27
N LYS A 5 -14.40 0.84 17.54
CA LYS A 5 -15.24 0.28 16.48
C LYS A 5 -14.32 -0.63 15.68
N LYS A 6 -14.55 -1.95 15.74
CA LYS A 6 -13.82 -2.95 14.95
C LYS A 6 -13.91 -2.49 13.49
N ALA A 7 -12.83 -1.92 12.96
CA ALA A 7 -12.74 -1.65 11.54
C ALA A 7 -13.16 -2.95 10.83
N LEU A 8 -14.16 -2.90 9.98
CA LEU A 8 -14.67 -4.04 9.23
C LEU A 8 -13.50 -4.60 8.43
N ARG A 9 -12.92 -5.69 8.92
CA ARG A 9 -11.78 -6.34 8.28
C ARG A 9 -12.29 -6.94 6.98
N ARG A 10 -11.98 -6.29 5.85
CA ARG A 10 -12.36 -6.77 4.53
C ARG A 10 -11.71 -8.11 4.26
N SER A 11 -12.40 -9.00 3.53
CA SER A 11 -11.78 -10.23 3.04
C SER A 11 -10.67 -9.92 2.03
N GLY A 12 -9.64 -10.76 1.95
CA GLY A 12 -8.54 -10.56 0.99
C GLY A 12 -9.03 -10.41 -0.47
N ALA A 13 -10.04 -11.18 -0.86
CA ALA A 13 -10.67 -11.07 -2.18
C ALA A 13 -11.33 -9.69 -2.40
N LYS A 14 -12.00 -9.13 -1.38
CA LYS A 14 -12.62 -7.81 -1.47
C LYS A 14 -11.57 -6.69 -1.54
N ILE A 15 -10.46 -6.83 -0.79
CA ILE A 15 -9.33 -5.89 -0.87
C ILE A 15 -8.72 -5.94 -2.27
N MET A 16 -8.46 -7.15 -2.79
CA MET A 16 -7.91 -7.35 -4.14
C MET A 16 -8.80 -6.71 -5.21
N ALA A 17 -10.11 -6.97 -5.18
CA ALA A 17 -11.06 -6.38 -6.12
C ALA A 17 -11.07 -4.84 -6.04
N SER A 18 -11.03 -4.26 -4.83
CA SER A 18 -10.97 -2.81 -4.64
C SER A 18 -9.67 -2.21 -5.18
N LEU A 19 -8.54 -2.88 -4.96
CA LEU A 19 -7.24 -2.44 -5.49
C LEU A 19 -7.20 -2.54 -7.03
N ILE A 20 -7.74 -3.61 -7.62
CA ILE A 20 -7.84 -3.75 -9.08
C ILE A 20 -8.73 -2.65 -9.66
N ALA A 21 -9.84 -2.30 -9.00
CA ALA A 21 -10.72 -1.22 -9.45
C ALA A 21 -10.00 0.15 -9.50
N LEU A 22 -8.96 0.36 -8.68
CA LEU A 22 -8.15 1.59 -8.72
C LEU A 22 -7.27 1.72 -9.97
N LEU A 23 -7.04 0.62 -10.72
CA LEU A 23 -6.33 0.68 -12.01
C LEU A 23 -7.02 1.63 -13.00
N GLY A 24 -8.36 1.63 -13.02
CA GLY A 24 -9.15 2.54 -13.85
C GLY A 24 -8.63 2.59 -15.30
N SER A 25 -8.18 3.79 -15.73
CA SER A 25 -7.65 4.03 -17.07
C SER A 25 -6.33 3.31 -17.40
N LEU A 26 -5.62 2.76 -16.41
CA LEU A 26 -4.36 2.01 -16.62
C LEU A 26 -4.59 0.53 -16.93
N SER A 27 -5.84 0.05 -16.90
CA SER A 27 -6.18 -1.36 -17.13
C SER A 27 -5.74 -1.87 -18.52
N TYR A 28 -5.76 -1.03 -19.56
CA TYR A 28 -5.30 -1.42 -20.89
C TYR A 28 -3.79 -1.72 -20.93
N ILE A 29 -2.98 -0.99 -20.15
CA ILE A 29 -1.53 -1.27 -20.03
C ILE A 29 -1.31 -2.59 -19.31
N MET A 30 -2.14 -2.91 -18.30
CA MET A 30 -2.09 -4.22 -17.61
C MET A 30 -2.40 -5.36 -18.57
N VAL A 31 -3.39 -5.21 -19.43
CA VAL A 31 -3.70 -6.20 -20.49
C VAL A 31 -2.50 -6.37 -21.44
N LEU A 32 -1.88 -5.26 -21.85
CA LEU A 32 -0.69 -5.31 -22.69
C LEU A 32 0.49 -6.01 -22.01
N ALA A 33 0.70 -5.76 -20.72
CA ALA A 33 1.72 -6.44 -19.92
C ALA A 33 1.46 -7.96 -19.85
N VAL A 34 0.21 -8.37 -19.64
CA VAL A 34 -0.18 -9.79 -19.61
C VAL A 34 0.02 -10.45 -20.96
N ILE A 35 -0.32 -9.78 -22.06
CA ILE A 35 -0.10 -10.32 -23.42
C ILE A 35 1.40 -10.47 -23.67
N ASN A 36 2.20 -9.41 -23.47
CA ASN A 36 3.65 -9.46 -23.65
C ASN A 36 4.31 -10.55 -22.79
N GLY A 37 3.90 -10.65 -21.52
CA GLY A 37 4.39 -11.69 -20.62
C GLY A 37 4.01 -13.11 -21.07
N SER A 38 2.76 -13.32 -21.48
CA SER A 38 2.30 -14.64 -21.96
C SER A 38 3.03 -15.07 -23.22
N VAL A 39 3.12 -14.20 -24.23
CA VAL A 39 3.86 -14.48 -25.46
C VAL A 39 5.36 -14.63 -25.17
N GLY A 40 5.92 -13.81 -24.27
CA GLY A 40 7.31 -13.91 -23.84
C GLY A 40 7.65 -15.25 -23.19
N PHE A 41 6.75 -15.82 -22.36
CA PHE A 41 6.92 -17.16 -21.79
C PHE A 41 6.77 -18.27 -22.86
N VAL A 42 5.83 -18.12 -23.79
CA VAL A 42 5.71 -19.05 -24.93
C VAL A 42 6.97 -19.02 -25.79
N CYS A 43 7.56 -17.86 -26.05
CA CYS A 43 8.84 -17.75 -26.74
C CYS A 43 9.99 -18.39 -25.94
N ALA A 44 10.01 -18.20 -24.61
CA ALA A 44 10.99 -18.83 -23.73
C ALA A 44 10.97 -20.37 -23.83
N MET A 45 9.77 -20.95 -23.81
CA MET A 45 9.57 -22.37 -24.02
C MET A 45 9.89 -22.77 -25.46
N GLY A 46 9.58 -21.94 -26.44
CA GLY A 46 9.88 -22.16 -27.85
C GLY A 46 11.36 -22.43 -28.10
N VAL A 47 12.27 -21.75 -27.39
CA VAL A 47 13.73 -21.99 -27.48
C VAL A 47 14.07 -23.46 -27.19
N THR A 48 13.55 -24.00 -26.10
CA THR A 48 13.81 -25.41 -25.70
C THR A 48 13.00 -26.40 -26.55
N VAL A 49 11.76 -26.06 -26.86
CA VAL A 49 10.85 -26.92 -27.65
C VAL A 49 11.36 -27.08 -29.10
N PHE A 50 11.80 -26.01 -29.77
CA PHE A 50 12.38 -26.14 -31.12
C PHE A 50 13.70 -26.92 -31.08
N GLY A 51 14.50 -26.82 -30.02
CA GLY A 51 15.64 -27.70 -29.79
C GLY A 51 15.21 -29.18 -29.72
N ALA A 52 14.16 -29.50 -28.96
CA ALA A 52 13.58 -30.83 -28.88
C ALA A 52 13.01 -31.31 -30.21
N VAL A 53 12.38 -30.42 -30.99
CA VAL A 53 11.91 -30.73 -32.37
C VAL A 53 13.09 -31.10 -33.29
N GLY A 54 14.23 -30.40 -33.16
CA GLY A 54 15.46 -30.74 -33.90
C GLY A 54 15.99 -32.14 -33.55
N VAL A 55 15.98 -32.48 -32.25
CA VAL A 55 16.37 -33.83 -31.80
C VAL A 55 15.38 -34.88 -32.28
N ALA A 56 14.09 -34.66 -32.19
CA ALA A 56 13.05 -35.58 -32.67
C ALA A 56 13.19 -35.84 -34.18
N LYS A 57 13.49 -34.81 -34.96
CA LYS A 57 13.77 -34.95 -36.39
C LYS A 57 15.03 -35.78 -36.66
N ALA A 58 16.09 -35.62 -35.89
CA ALA A 58 17.32 -36.42 -36.00
C ALA A 58 17.08 -37.88 -35.63
N LEU A 59 16.08 -38.18 -34.79
CA LEU A 59 15.66 -39.55 -34.45
C LEU A 59 14.71 -40.19 -35.51
N GLY A 60 14.47 -39.53 -36.63
CA GLY A 60 13.68 -40.08 -37.73
C GLY A 60 12.20 -39.70 -37.71
N GLU A 61 11.75 -38.79 -36.83
CA GLU A 61 10.36 -38.31 -36.90
C GLU A 61 10.10 -37.51 -38.17
N ALA A 62 8.94 -37.74 -38.79
CA ALA A 62 8.50 -37.05 -40.01
C ALA A 62 8.10 -35.60 -39.72
N ILE A 63 9.07 -34.73 -39.48
CA ILE A 63 8.88 -33.30 -39.18
C ILE A 63 9.13 -32.49 -40.46
N ALA A 64 8.13 -31.76 -40.93
CA ALA A 64 8.16 -30.97 -42.16
C ALA A 64 9.15 -29.80 -42.10
N LEU A 65 9.47 -29.25 -40.90
CA LEU A 65 10.38 -28.12 -40.72
C LEU A 65 11.82 -28.52 -41.09
N SER A 66 12.51 -27.70 -41.89
CA SER A 66 13.95 -27.89 -42.16
C SER A 66 14.77 -27.48 -40.92
N TYR A 67 15.99 -28.00 -40.80
CA TYR A 67 16.89 -27.60 -39.70
C TYR A 67 17.17 -26.10 -39.68
N GLY A 68 17.29 -25.43 -40.84
CA GLY A 68 17.45 -23.99 -40.93
C GLY A 68 16.26 -23.23 -40.32
N TRP A 69 15.04 -23.69 -40.56
CA TRP A 69 13.86 -23.12 -39.92
C TRP A 69 13.82 -23.37 -38.41
N ILE A 70 14.22 -24.55 -37.94
CA ILE A 70 14.29 -24.87 -36.49
C ILE A 70 15.26 -23.94 -35.80
N VAL A 71 16.47 -23.76 -36.35
CA VAL A 71 17.46 -22.84 -35.81
C VAL A 71 16.98 -21.37 -35.84
N GLY A 72 16.41 -20.97 -37.00
CA GLY A 72 15.86 -19.61 -37.16
C GLY A 72 14.77 -19.30 -36.15
N LEU A 73 13.81 -20.22 -35.91
CA LEU A 73 12.74 -20.08 -34.92
C LEU A 73 13.29 -20.07 -33.49
N THR A 74 14.31 -20.88 -33.17
CA THR A 74 14.97 -20.87 -31.86
C THR A 74 15.59 -19.50 -31.57
N ILE A 75 16.37 -18.97 -32.53
CA ILE A 75 16.99 -17.66 -32.40
C ILE A 75 15.92 -16.55 -32.32
N GLY A 76 14.92 -16.61 -33.22
CA GLY A 76 13.80 -15.66 -33.22
C GLY A 76 13.04 -15.63 -31.90
N CYS A 77 12.72 -16.80 -31.35
CA CYS A 77 12.09 -16.92 -30.03
C CYS A 77 13.00 -16.35 -28.91
N GLY A 78 14.31 -16.59 -28.97
CA GLY A 78 15.27 -16.06 -27.99
C GLY A 78 15.32 -14.55 -27.98
N VAL A 79 15.39 -13.92 -29.17
CA VAL A 79 15.41 -12.46 -29.34
C VAL A 79 14.06 -11.87 -28.90
N LEU A 80 12.96 -12.44 -29.40
CA LEU A 80 11.62 -11.93 -29.10
C LEU A 80 11.27 -12.05 -27.62
N ARG A 81 11.70 -13.13 -26.95
CA ARG A 81 11.58 -13.27 -25.49
C ARG A 81 12.21 -12.09 -24.74
N GLY A 82 13.42 -11.67 -25.12
CA GLY A 82 14.13 -10.55 -24.49
C GLY A 82 13.34 -9.24 -24.62
N LEU A 83 12.86 -8.93 -25.83
CA LEU A 83 12.06 -7.74 -26.13
C LEU A 83 10.71 -7.75 -25.37
N LEU A 84 9.99 -8.85 -25.44
CA LEU A 84 8.68 -8.99 -24.78
C LEU A 84 8.81 -8.93 -23.25
N ARG A 85 9.87 -9.50 -22.69
CA ARG A 85 10.14 -9.42 -21.26
C ARG A 85 10.45 -7.99 -20.82
N TYR A 86 11.19 -7.24 -21.62
CA TYR A 86 11.42 -5.82 -21.38
C TYR A 86 10.10 -5.05 -21.35
N PHE A 87 9.27 -5.19 -22.37
CA PHE A 87 7.98 -4.49 -22.44
C PHE A 87 7.01 -4.90 -21.33
N GLU A 88 6.98 -6.18 -20.95
CA GLU A 88 6.19 -6.67 -19.81
C GLU A 88 6.63 -5.97 -18.53
N GLN A 89 7.93 -6.01 -18.21
CA GLN A 89 8.46 -5.39 -16.97
C GLN A 89 8.27 -3.87 -16.98
N TYR A 90 8.58 -3.21 -18.10
CA TYR A 90 8.36 -1.78 -18.24
C TYR A 90 6.90 -1.40 -17.97
N SER A 91 5.95 -2.13 -18.57
CA SER A 91 4.52 -1.88 -18.38
C SER A 91 4.08 -2.09 -16.92
N ASN A 92 4.54 -3.17 -16.28
CA ASN A 92 4.21 -3.48 -14.90
C ASN A 92 4.73 -2.40 -13.93
N HIS A 93 5.98 -1.96 -14.07
CA HIS A 93 6.55 -0.88 -13.25
C HIS A 93 5.94 0.48 -13.57
N TYR A 94 5.66 0.78 -14.84
CA TYR A 94 4.98 2.02 -15.21
C TYR A 94 3.61 2.13 -14.53
N ILE A 95 2.81 1.05 -14.56
CA ILE A 95 1.53 1.00 -13.85
C ILE A 95 1.74 1.22 -12.36
N ALA A 96 2.68 0.49 -11.75
CA ALA A 96 2.95 0.57 -10.33
C ALA A 96 3.29 2.01 -9.90
N PHE A 97 4.29 2.64 -10.52
CA PHE A 97 4.71 4.01 -10.18
C PHE A 97 3.61 5.05 -10.44
N ARG A 98 2.89 4.94 -11.56
CA ARG A 98 1.78 5.84 -11.85
C ARG A 98 0.68 5.73 -10.81
N LEU A 99 0.38 4.50 -10.39
CA LEU A 99 -0.63 4.25 -9.37
C LEU A 99 -0.22 4.74 -7.98
N LEU A 100 1.08 4.61 -7.63
CA LEU A 100 1.60 5.17 -6.37
C LEU A 100 1.36 6.68 -6.30
N ALA A 101 1.59 7.41 -7.40
CA ALA A 101 1.32 8.85 -7.47
C ALA A 101 -0.17 9.15 -7.26
N VAL A 102 -1.07 8.43 -7.97
CA VAL A 102 -2.53 8.56 -7.83
C VAL A 102 -2.99 8.23 -6.41
N LEU A 103 -2.41 7.20 -5.77
CA LEU A 103 -2.76 6.82 -4.41
C LEU A 103 -2.32 7.87 -3.39
N ARG A 104 -1.12 8.46 -3.56
CA ARG A 104 -0.65 9.56 -2.71
C ARG A 104 -1.57 10.77 -2.81
N ASP A 105 -1.96 11.14 -4.03
CA ASP A 105 -2.90 12.24 -4.25
C ASP A 105 -4.27 11.98 -3.60
N LYS A 106 -4.85 10.79 -3.78
CA LYS A 106 -6.10 10.40 -3.13
C LYS A 106 -6.01 10.40 -1.60
N ILE A 107 -4.91 9.89 -1.03
CA ILE A 107 -4.70 9.91 0.42
C ILE A 107 -4.57 11.35 0.91
N PHE A 108 -3.80 12.19 0.23
CA PHE A 108 -3.67 13.59 0.59
C PHE A 108 -5.03 14.31 0.54
N GLY A 109 -5.80 14.10 -0.53
CA GLY A 109 -7.17 14.61 -0.63
C GLY A 109 -8.07 14.16 0.52
N ALA A 110 -8.02 12.87 0.89
CA ALA A 110 -8.79 12.34 2.02
C ALA A 110 -8.32 12.95 3.36
N LEU A 111 -7.00 13.08 3.58
CA LEU A 111 -6.46 13.71 4.79
C LEU A 111 -6.90 15.15 4.91
N ARG A 112 -6.91 15.91 3.82
CA ARG A 112 -7.37 17.31 3.81
C ARG A 112 -8.84 17.43 4.25
N VAL A 113 -9.69 16.55 3.79
CA VAL A 113 -11.13 16.53 4.17
C VAL A 113 -11.33 16.04 5.61
N LEU A 114 -10.48 15.15 6.13
CA LEU A 114 -10.55 14.63 7.50
C LEU A 114 -9.95 15.58 8.54
N CYS A 115 -9.16 16.56 8.11
CA CYS A 115 -8.50 17.55 8.96
C CYS A 115 -9.54 18.61 9.44
N PRO A 116 -9.35 19.17 10.68
CA PRO A 116 -8.38 18.79 11.69
C PRO A 116 -8.86 17.65 12.61
N ALA A 117 -10.17 17.49 12.79
CA ALA A 117 -10.79 16.70 13.86
C ALA A 117 -10.31 15.23 13.89
N LYS A 118 -10.40 14.52 12.75
CA LYS A 118 -10.05 13.09 12.66
C LYS A 118 -8.54 12.84 12.73
N LEU A 119 -7.72 13.83 12.44
CA LEU A 119 -6.25 13.67 12.44
C LEU A 119 -5.63 13.93 13.80
N GLU A 120 -6.25 14.74 14.66
CA GLU A 120 -5.75 15.02 16.02
C GLU A 120 -5.63 13.75 16.88
N SER A 121 -6.54 12.80 16.69
CA SER A 121 -6.52 11.51 17.40
C SER A 121 -5.56 10.48 16.80
N LYS A 122 -5.03 10.72 15.58
CA LYS A 122 -4.13 9.78 14.89
C LYS A 122 -2.66 10.13 15.14
N GLN A 123 -1.86 9.10 15.40
CA GLN A 123 -0.40 9.29 15.52
C GLN A 123 0.18 9.73 14.17
N LYS A 124 0.86 10.88 14.14
CA LYS A 124 1.51 11.43 12.93
C LYS A 124 2.39 10.40 12.22
N GLY A 125 3.18 9.62 12.98
CA GLY A 125 4.01 8.54 12.42
C GLY A 125 3.22 7.46 11.68
N SER A 126 1.99 7.14 12.09
CA SER A 126 1.13 6.17 11.39
C SER A 126 0.66 6.70 10.04
N ILE A 127 0.39 7.99 9.92
CA ILE A 127 0.00 8.63 8.65
C ILE A 127 1.19 8.67 7.70
N ILE A 128 2.37 9.06 8.19
CA ILE A 128 3.61 9.06 7.40
C ILE A 128 3.91 7.65 6.88
N ALA A 129 3.85 6.63 7.75
CA ALA A 129 4.06 5.24 7.35
C ALA A 129 3.07 4.76 6.29
N MET A 130 1.82 5.25 6.31
CA MET A 130 0.82 4.94 5.29
C MET A 130 1.17 5.56 3.94
N ILE A 131 1.60 6.83 3.92
CA ILE A 131 1.94 7.56 2.68
C ILE A 131 3.25 7.05 2.05
N THR A 132 4.15 6.48 2.85
CA THR A 132 5.43 5.92 2.41
C THR A 132 5.36 4.41 2.28
N SER A 133 5.65 3.68 3.33
CA SER A 133 5.84 2.23 3.36
C SER A 133 4.60 1.42 2.94
N ASP A 134 3.37 1.85 3.33
CA ASP A 134 2.18 1.11 2.93
C ASP A 134 1.89 1.23 1.44
N ILE A 135 2.06 2.43 0.87
CA ILE A 135 1.89 2.65 -0.57
C ILE A 135 2.97 1.86 -1.35
N GLU A 136 4.25 1.90 -0.93
CA GLU A 136 5.32 1.13 -1.56
C GLU A 136 5.05 -0.38 -1.53
N THR A 137 4.47 -0.87 -0.45
CA THR A 137 4.03 -2.28 -0.37
C THR A 137 2.98 -2.63 -1.43
N LEU A 138 2.15 -1.67 -1.86
CA LEU A 138 1.18 -1.86 -2.93
C LEU A 138 1.81 -1.92 -4.33
N GLU A 139 3.02 -1.38 -4.52
CA GLU A 139 3.78 -1.56 -5.76
C GLU A 139 3.95 -3.04 -6.11
N VAL A 140 4.36 -3.83 -5.12
CA VAL A 140 4.54 -5.29 -5.26
C VAL A 140 3.24 -5.97 -5.75
N PHE A 141 2.09 -5.50 -5.32
CA PHE A 141 0.81 -6.04 -5.76
C PHE A 141 0.57 -5.79 -7.25
N TYR A 142 0.76 -4.56 -7.70
CA TYR A 142 0.47 -4.19 -9.09
C TYR A 142 1.52 -4.73 -10.07
N ALA A 143 2.80 -4.65 -9.71
CA ALA A 143 3.88 -5.10 -10.58
C ALA A 143 4.09 -6.62 -10.56
N HIS A 144 3.86 -7.28 -9.42
CA HIS A 144 4.31 -8.66 -9.21
C HIS A 144 3.22 -9.64 -8.76
N THR A 145 1.93 -9.24 -8.77
CA THR A 145 0.84 -10.15 -8.38
C THR A 145 -0.17 -10.35 -9.49
N ILE A 146 -0.75 -9.26 -10.03
CA ILE A 146 -1.86 -9.35 -11.00
C ILE A 146 -1.37 -9.99 -12.29
N SER A 147 -0.34 -9.39 -12.92
CA SER A 147 0.20 -9.86 -14.19
C SER A 147 0.69 -11.31 -14.13
N PRO A 148 1.51 -11.75 -13.14
CA PRO A 148 1.93 -13.15 -13.04
C PRO A 148 0.81 -14.17 -12.89
N ILE A 149 -0.27 -13.84 -12.15
CA ILE A 149 -1.43 -14.73 -12.02
C ILE A 149 -2.11 -14.92 -13.37
N CYS A 150 -2.39 -13.82 -14.09
CA CYS A 150 -3.02 -13.89 -15.41
C CYS A 150 -2.15 -14.63 -16.42
N ILE A 151 -0.84 -14.36 -16.44
CA ILE A 151 0.13 -15.04 -17.29
C ILE A 151 0.18 -16.53 -16.99
N ALA A 152 0.22 -16.93 -15.71
CA ALA A 152 0.26 -18.33 -15.33
C ALA A 152 -0.97 -19.10 -15.82
N VAL A 153 -2.17 -18.52 -15.71
CA VAL A 153 -3.40 -19.14 -16.21
C VAL A 153 -3.36 -19.29 -17.73
N LEU A 154 -3.02 -18.21 -18.46
CA LEU A 154 -3.02 -18.22 -19.94
C LEU A 154 -1.96 -19.16 -20.50
N VAL A 155 -0.74 -19.11 -19.94
CA VAL A 155 0.37 -19.96 -20.38
C VAL A 155 0.11 -21.43 -20.04
N SER A 156 -0.39 -21.73 -18.84
CA SER A 156 -0.73 -23.12 -18.46
C SER A 156 -1.82 -23.71 -19.37
N ALA A 157 -2.83 -22.92 -19.72
CA ALA A 157 -3.87 -23.36 -20.68
C ALA A 157 -3.28 -23.61 -22.08
N ALA A 158 -2.45 -22.69 -22.58
CA ALA A 158 -1.80 -22.82 -23.87
C ALA A 158 -0.88 -24.06 -23.92
N VAL A 159 -0.11 -24.29 -22.87
CA VAL A 159 0.79 -25.46 -22.75
C VAL A 159 0.01 -26.76 -22.66
N PHE A 160 -1.08 -26.81 -21.89
CA PHE A 160 -1.95 -27.97 -21.80
C PHE A 160 -2.47 -28.38 -23.16
N LEU A 161 -3.00 -27.41 -23.94
CA LEU A 161 -3.49 -27.66 -25.28
C LEU A 161 -2.36 -28.10 -26.23
N PHE A 162 -1.21 -27.41 -26.19
CA PHE A 162 -0.06 -27.73 -27.04
C PHE A 162 0.43 -29.16 -26.80
N ILE A 163 0.63 -29.57 -25.54
CA ILE A 163 1.07 -30.93 -25.21
C ILE A 163 0.01 -31.97 -25.66
N GLY A 164 -1.27 -31.68 -25.43
CA GLY A 164 -2.37 -32.58 -25.84
C GLY A 164 -2.38 -32.87 -27.33
N PHE A 165 -2.23 -31.85 -28.17
CA PHE A 165 -2.27 -31.98 -29.63
C PHE A 165 -0.95 -32.46 -30.22
N VAL A 166 0.20 -32.00 -29.72
CA VAL A 166 1.51 -32.29 -30.31
C VAL A 166 2.10 -33.59 -29.77
N SER A 167 1.86 -33.92 -28.51
CA SER A 167 2.44 -35.10 -27.85
C SER A 167 1.35 -36.09 -27.44
N SER A 168 0.78 -35.92 -26.24
CA SER A 168 -0.25 -36.80 -25.69
C SER A 168 -1.14 -36.11 -24.66
N TRP A 169 -2.45 -36.39 -24.66
CA TRP A 169 -3.38 -35.93 -23.64
C TRP A 169 -3.06 -36.47 -22.23
N TYR A 170 -2.43 -37.66 -22.15
CA TYR A 170 -1.97 -38.19 -20.85
C TYR A 170 -0.87 -37.34 -20.27
N LEU A 171 0.12 -36.89 -21.07
CA LEU A 171 1.18 -36.00 -20.62
C LEU A 171 0.65 -34.61 -20.32
N ALA A 172 -0.31 -34.10 -21.08
CA ALA A 172 -1.02 -32.85 -20.83
C ALA A 172 -1.73 -32.87 -19.46
N LEU A 173 -2.42 -33.98 -19.13
CA LEU A 173 -3.10 -34.14 -17.85
C LEU A 173 -2.12 -34.15 -16.67
N VAL A 174 -0.97 -34.84 -16.80
CA VAL A 174 0.08 -34.81 -15.76
C VAL A 174 0.59 -33.38 -15.55
N ALA A 175 0.85 -32.64 -16.65
CA ALA A 175 1.28 -31.25 -16.57
C ALA A 175 0.24 -30.37 -15.88
N LEU A 176 -1.04 -30.51 -16.22
CA LEU A 176 -2.14 -29.75 -15.61
C LEU A 176 -2.23 -29.99 -14.09
N ILE A 177 -2.15 -31.26 -13.66
CA ILE A 177 -2.14 -31.60 -12.25
C ILE A 177 -0.94 -30.94 -11.55
N GLY A 178 0.25 -30.95 -12.19
CA GLY A 178 1.44 -30.28 -11.71
C GLY A 178 1.24 -28.76 -11.54
N PHE A 179 0.66 -28.10 -12.55
CA PHE A 179 0.35 -26.67 -12.51
C PHE A 179 -0.62 -26.32 -11.39
N LEU A 180 -1.70 -27.08 -11.22
CA LEU A 180 -2.68 -26.88 -10.14
C LEU A 180 -2.05 -27.14 -8.76
N THR A 181 -1.20 -28.16 -8.66
CA THR A 181 -0.51 -28.47 -7.38
C THR A 181 0.41 -27.32 -6.97
N ILE A 182 1.25 -26.81 -7.89
CA ILE A 182 2.20 -25.72 -7.59
C ILE A 182 1.49 -24.39 -7.45
N GLY A 183 0.51 -24.08 -8.31
CA GLY A 183 -0.16 -22.79 -8.31
C GLY A 183 -1.23 -22.62 -7.22
N ILE A 184 -1.81 -23.73 -6.72
CA ILE A 184 -2.92 -23.68 -5.78
C ILE A 184 -2.63 -24.46 -4.49
N VAL A 185 -2.31 -25.76 -4.59
CA VAL A 185 -2.23 -26.64 -3.41
C VAL A 185 -1.06 -26.24 -2.50
N VAL A 186 0.15 -26.09 -3.06
CA VAL A 186 1.35 -25.71 -2.28
C VAL A 186 1.19 -24.35 -1.61
N PRO A 187 0.74 -23.28 -2.29
CA PRO A 187 0.45 -22.00 -1.66
C PRO A 187 -0.59 -22.07 -0.55
N LEU A 188 -1.68 -22.81 -0.71
CA LEU A 188 -2.71 -22.96 0.31
C LEU A 188 -2.18 -23.63 1.59
N ILE A 189 -1.38 -24.68 1.45
CA ILE A 189 -0.79 -25.41 2.59
C ILE A 189 0.26 -24.56 3.31
N SER A 190 1.07 -23.78 2.57
CA SER A 190 2.17 -22.99 3.14
C SER A 190 1.73 -21.63 3.70
N SER A 191 0.64 -21.04 3.17
CA SER A 191 0.20 -19.68 3.49
C SER A 191 -0.03 -19.41 4.98
N GLY A 192 -0.61 -20.35 5.70
CA GLY A 192 -0.89 -20.23 7.14
C GLY A 192 0.39 -20.06 7.97
N ARG A 193 1.38 -20.93 7.73
CA ARG A 193 2.68 -20.90 8.44
C ARG A 193 3.50 -19.67 8.08
N LEU A 194 3.50 -19.28 6.81
CA LEU A 194 4.19 -18.07 6.33
C LEU A 194 3.60 -16.82 6.96
N LYS A 195 2.26 -16.73 7.02
CA LYS A 195 1.54 -15.63 7.65
C LYS A 195 1.86 -15.53 9.15
N GLU A 196 1.77 -16.63 9.89
CA GLU A 196 2.02 -16.63 11.32
C GLU A 196 3.45 -16.20 11.66
N SER A 197 4.45 -16.80 10.99
CA SER A 197 5.86 -16.46 11.22
C SER A 197 6.19 -15.03 10.79
N GLY A 198 5.60 -14.54 9.69
CA GLY A 198 5.76 -13.16 9.24
C GLY A 198 5.14 -12.14 10.19
N VAL A 199 4.00 -12.43 10.81
CA VAL A 199 3.37 -11.56 11.82
C VAL A 199 4.22 -11.51 13.09
N LYS A 200 4.71 -12.66 13.59
CA LYS A 200 5.58 -12.71 14.77
C LYS A 200 6.88 -11.97 14.55
N TYR A 201 7.57 -12.23 13.44
CA TYR A 201 8.79 -11.50 13.08
C TYR A 201 8.60 -9.98 13.11
N ARG A 202 7.51 -9.49 12.49
CA ARG A 202 7.24 -8.03 12.45
C ARG A 202 6.93 -7.45 13.84
N ALA A 203 6.24 -8.20 14.69
CA ALA A 203 5.96 -7.77 16.06
C ALA A 203 7.26 -7.63 16.87
N GLU A 204 8.14 -8.64 16.80
CA GLU A 204 9.43 -8.61 17.48
C GLU A 204 10.36 -7.55 16.91
N PHE A 205 10.40 -7.38 15.58
CA PHE A 205 11.18 -6.31 14.94
C PHE A 205 10.71 -4.92 15.38
N ALA A 206 9.40 -4.69 15.45
CA ALA A 206 8.85 -3.42 15.91
C ALA A 206 9.17 -3.17 17.40
N SER A 207 9.05 -4.19 18.25
CA SER A 207 9.39 -4.12 19.67
C SER A 207 10.89 -3.83 19.88
N PHE A 208 11.76 -4.55 19.18
CA PHE A 208 13.21 -4.31 19.22
C PHE A 208 13.57 -2.90 18.74
N SER A 209 13.02 -2.48 17.58
CA SER A 209 13.30 -1.17 17.00
C SER A 209 12.84 -0.02 17.92
N ALA A 210 11.67 -0.16 18.55
CA ALA A 210 11.17 0.82 19.51
C ALA A 210 12.09 0.94 20.74
N TYR A 211 12.48 -0.20 21.31
CA TYR A 211 13.38 -0.23 22.45
C TYR A 211 14.77 0.33 22.12
N PHE A 212 15.32 -0.02 20.95
CA PHE A 212 16.61 0.46 20.47
C PHE A 212 16.59 1.98 20.23
N LEU A 213 15.55 2.48 19.56
CA LEU A 213 15.37 3.91 19.32
C LEU A 213 15.20 4.70 20.64
N ASP A 214 14.46 4.13 21.59
CA ASP A 214 14.28 4.72 22.93
C ASP A 214 15.61 4.79 23.67
N SER A 215 16.45 3.74 23.55
CA SER A 215 17.81 3.72 24.11
C SER A 215 18.71 4.82 23.52
N ILE A 216 18.62 5.05 22.21
CA ILE A 216 19.38 6.13 21.55
C ILE A 216 18.88 7.50 22.00
N LYS A 217 17.57 7.71 22.10
CA LYS A 217 17.00 9.00 22.55
C LYS A 217 17.34 9.30 24.01
N GLY A 218 17.32 8.27 24.85
CA GLY A 218 17.66 8.37 26.27
C GLY A 218 19.14 8.16 26.60
N ILE A 219 20.04 8.15 25.60
CA ILE A 219 21.46 7.80 25.81
C ILE A 219 22.14 8.63 26.90
N LYS A 220 21.79 9.92 26.99
CA LYS A 220 22.30 10.82 28.03
C LYS A 220 21.91 10.35 29.43
N ASP A 221 20.66 9.97 29.61
CA ASP A 221 20.17 9.52 30.93
C ASP A 221 20.74 8.14 31.28
N ILE A 222 20.91 7.25 30.31
CA ILE A 222 21.56 5.95 30.48
C ILE A 222 22.98 6.13 30.98
N VAL A 223 23.76 7.04 30.36
CA VAL A 223 25.14 7.33 30.74
C VAL A 223 25.19 7.99 32.13
N LEU A 224 24.35 8.97 32.40
CA LEU A 224 24.33 9.67 33.67
C LEU A 224 23.97 8.76 34.86
N ASN A 225 23.16 7.75 34.65
CA ASN A 225 22.75 6.78 35.66
C ASN A 225 23.59 5.48 35.65
N ASN A 226 24.69 5.45 34.89
CA ASN A 226 25.56 4.27 34.75
C ASN A 226 24.82 2.95 34.39
N ALA A 227 23.72 3.07 33.62
CA ALA A 227 22.85 1.95 33.23
C ALA A 227 23.21 1.35 31.85
N GLY A 228 24.43 1.59 31.35
CA GLY A 228 24.88 1.17 30.02
C GLY A 228 24.90 -0.35 29.85
N GLU A 229 25.51 -1.05 30.79
CA GLU A 229 25.66 -2.51 30.74
C GLU A 229 24.30 -3.23 30.79
N GLU A 230 23.42 -2.83 31.70
CA GLU A 230 22.08 -3.40 31.81
C GLU A 230 21.26 -3.17 30.52
N ARG A 231 21.39 -1.96 29.95
CA ARG A 231 20.69 -1.62 28.70
C ARG A 231 21.22 -2.41 27.51
N GLU A 232 22.52 -2.62 27.45
CA GLU A 232 23.18 -3.44 26.42
C GLU A 232 22.74 -4.92 26.52
N GLU A 233 22.72 -5.48 27.72
CA GLU A 233 22.27 -6.85 27.97
C GLU A 233 20.82 -7.04 27.47
N GLU A 234 19.92 -6.12 27.78
CA GLU A 234 18.51 -6.19 27.33
C GLU A 234 18.40 -6.00 25.81
N VAL A 235 19.20 -5.13 25.18
CA VAL A 235 19.29 -5.02 23.70
C VAL A 235 19.70 -6.33 23.09
N ASN A 236 20.75 -6.97 23.62
CA ASN A 236 21.26 -8.25 23.14
C ASN A 236 20.20 -9.34 23.30
N LYS A 237 19.54 -9.44 24.45
CA LYS A 237 18.46 -10.40 24.69
C LYS A 237 17.30 -10.24 23.72
N ARG A 238 16.86 -9.01 23.43
CA ARG A 238 15.80 -8.72 22.45
C ARG A 238 16.27 -9.02 21.02
N SER A 239 17.53 -8.76 20.72
CA SER A 239 18.17 -9.14 19.45
C SER A 239 18.13 -10.65 19.23
N ASP A 240 18.45 -11.45 20.26
CA ASP A 240 18.41 -12.92 20.18
C ASP A 240 16.97 -13.44 19.92
N VAL A 241 15.98 -12.85 20.57
CA VAL A 241 14.57 -13.19 20.32
C VAL A 241 14.21 -12.87 18.86
N LEU A 242 14.58 -11.69 18.36
CA LEU A 242 14.36 -11.29 16.98
C LEU A 242 15.07 -12.21 15.99
N LEU A 243 16.33 -12.60 16.26
CA LEU A 243 17.09 -13.55 15.45
C LEU A 243 16.42 -14.91 15.37
N LYS A 244 15.86 -15.40 16.49
CA LYS A 244 15.11 -16.65 16.55
C LYS A 244 13.87 -16.63 15.66
N GLU A 245 13.07 -15.56 15.73
CA GLU A 245 11.87 -15.41 14.88
C GLU A 245 12.24 -15.16 13.40
N THR A 246 13.35 -14.43 13.13
CA THR A 246 13.91 -14.29 11.78
C THR A 246 14.28 -15.62 11.18
N LYS A 247 14.98 -16.47 11.94
CA LYS A 247 15.40 -17.83 11.53
C LYS A 247 14.19 -18.70 11.22
N LYS A 248 13.15 -18.65 12.07
CA LYS A 248 11.91 -19.38 11.88
C LYS A 248 11.16 -18.92 10.63
N MET A 249 11.04 -17.61 10.41
CA MET A 249 10.42 -17.05 9.22
C MET A 249 11.16 -17.48 7.95
N LYS A 250 12.50 -17.31 7.91
CA LYS A 250 13.32 -17.72 6.76
C LYS A 250 13.22 -19.23 6.50
N HIS A 251 13.22 -20.05 7.56
CA HIS A 251 13.05 -21.50 7.42
C HIS A 251 11.69 -21.85 6.77
N ASN A 252 10.60 -21.20 7.17
CA ASN A 252 9.29 -21.43 6.56
C ASN A 252 9.25 -21.01 5.08
N ILE A 253 9.91 -19.89 4.73
CA ILE A 253 10.03 -19.43 3.33
C ILE A 253 10.82 -20.47 2.51
N THR A 254 11.98 -20.91 3.02
CA THR A 254 12.79 -21.92 2.35
C THR A 254 12.04 -23.24 2.17
N ARG A 255 11.32 -23.71 3.21
CA ARG A 255 10.49 -24.94 3.11
C ARG A 255 9.41 -24.82 2.03
N ALA A 256 8.76 -23.66 1.92
CA ALA A 256 7.77 -23.44 0.88
C ALA A 256 8.39 -23.46 -0.53
N GLY A 257 9.55 -22.80 -0.71
CA GLY A 257 10.30 -22.84 -1.96
C GLY A 257 10.78 -24.25 -2.29
N SER A 258 11.38 -24.95 -1.34
CA SER A 258 11.84 -26.35 -1.55
C SER A 258 10.66 -27.29 -1.88
N ALA A 259 9.48 -27.07 -1.30
CA ALA A 259 8.28 -27.84 -1.65
C ALA A 259 7.85 -27.62 -3.11
N ILE A 260 7.94 -26.38 -3.60
CA ILE A 260 7.69 -26.07 -5.02
C ILE A 260 8.67 -26.80 -5.92
N GLU A 261 9.99 -26.66 -5.67
CA GLU A 261 11.05 -27.28 -6.48
C GLU A 261 10.97 -28.81 -6.46
N LEU A 262 10.69 -29.40 -5.30
CA LEU A 262 10.45 -30.84 -5.19
C LEU A 262 9.23 -31.28 -6.00
N THR A 263 8.15 -30.52 -5.94
CA THR A 263 6.93 -30.81 -6.71
C THR A 263 7.21 -30.74 -8.21
N VAL A 264 7.94 -29.74 -8.71
CA VAL A 264 8.38 -29.67 -10.10
C VAL A 264 9.15 -30.93 -10.49
N SER A 265 10.17 -31.29 -9.68
CA SER A 265 11.00 -32.46 -9.94
C SER A 265 10.19 -33.76 -10.00
N VAL A 266 9.25 -33.94 -9.08
CA VAL A 266 8.35 -35.11 -9.06
C VAL A 266 7.49 -35.17 -10.30
N PHE A 267 6.87 -34.06 -10.72
CA PHE A 267 6.02 -34.03 -11.92
C PHE A 267 6.82 -34.23 -13.21
N VAL A 268 8.06 -33.74 -13.28
CA VAL A 268 8.96 -34.04 -14.40
C VAL A 268 9.28 -35.53 -14.48
N LEU A 269 9.59 -36.17 -13.33
CA LEU A 269 9.84 -37.63 -13.29
C LEU A 269 8.60 -38.44 -13.62
N ILE A 270 7.40 -38.04 -13.15
CA ILE A 270 6.13 -38.68 -13.52
C ILE A 270 5.89 -38.56 -15.03
N THR A 271 6.14 -37.36 -15.60
CA THR A 271 6.01 -37.13 -17.06
C THR A 271 6.94 -38.05 -17.85
N LEU A 272 8.18 -38.21 -17.40
CA LEU A 272 9.14 -39.14 -17.99
C LEU A 272 8.65 -40.60 -17.93
N ALA A 273 8.22 -41.04 -16.74
CA ALA A 273 7.75 -42.40 -16.52
C ALA A 273 6.51 -42.72 -17.39
N VAL A 274 5.52 -41.80 -17.41
CA VAL A 274 4.33 -41.95 -18.24
C VAL A 274 4.72 -41.93 -19.73
N GLY A 275 5.61 -41.04 -20.16
CA GLY A 275 6.10 -40.99 -21.54
C GLY A 275 6.75 -42.28 -21.97
N ILE A 276 7.67 -42.87 -21.14
CA ILE A 276 8.29 -44.15 -21.42
C ILE A 276 7.26 -45.30 -21.55
N LEU A 277 6.26 -45.30 -20.65
CA LEU A 277 5.19 -46.30 -20.71
C LEU A 277 4.34 -46.21 -22.00
N LEU A 278 4.05 -44.98 -22.45
CA LEU A 278 3.31 -44.73 -23.69
C LEU A 278 4.13 -45.16 -24.92
N VAL A 279 5.44 -44.90 -24.94
CA VAL A 279 6.35 -45.34 -26.00
C VAL A 279 6.43 -46.85 -26.03
N LYS A 280 6.59 -47.53 -24.90
CA LYS A 280 6.62 -49.00 -24.82
C LYS A 280 5.33 -49.68 -25.24
N LYS A 281 4.19 -48.98 -25.19
CA LYS A 281 2.88 -49.47 -25.67
C LYS A 281 2.57 -49.04 -27.09
N ASP A 282 3.53 -48.50 -27.84
CA ASP A 282 3.37 -47.96 -29.19
C ASP A 282 2.26 -46.89 -29.33
N MET A 283 1.89 -46.25 -28.19
CA MET A 283 0.85 -45.22 -28.19
C MET A 283 1.43 -43.81 -28.46
N LEU A 284 2.76 -43.64 -28.36
CA LEU A 284 3.43 -42.36 -28.55
C LEU A 284 4.81 -42.56 -29.17
N PRO A 285 5.11 -41.91 -30.30
CA PRO A 285 6.45 -41.93 -30.91
C PRO A 285 7.48 -41.26 -29.96
N LEU A 286 8.72 -41.78 -29.97
CA LEU A 286 9.80 -41.30 -29.08
C LEU A 286 10.07 -39.81 -29.25
N GLY A 287 10.11 -39.30 -30.47
CA GLY A 287 10.35 -37.91 -30.76
C GLY A 287 9.25 -37.00 -30.19
N ARG A 288 7.97 -37.39 -30.30
CA ARG A 288 6.84 -36.66 -29.69
C ARG A 288 6.87 -36.72 -28.16
N MET A 289 7.34 -37.83 -27.58
CA MET A 289 7.58 -37.93 -26.13
C MET A 289 8.62 -36.90 -25.66
N ILE A 290 9.75 -36.78 -26.38
CA ILE A 290 10.83 -35.85 -26.10
C ILE A 290 10.30 -34.40 -26.14
N ILE A 291 9.56 -34.03 -27.17
CA ILE A 291 8.94 -32.72 -27.33
C ILE A 291 8.01 -32.43 -26.14
N GLY A 292 7.11 -33.36 -25.80
CA GLY A 292 6.21 -33.22 -24.68
C GLY A 292 6.92 -33.04 -23.33
N MET A 293 7.93 -33.88 -23.08
CA MET A 293 8.72 -33.82 -21.85
C MET A 293 9.48 -32.50 -21.69
N VAL A 294 10.16 -32.03 -22.75
CA VAL A 294 10.88 -30.74 -22.73
C VAL A 294 9.91 -29.58 -22.56
N THR A 295 8.72 -29.67 -23.16
CA THR A 295 7.67 -28.67 -22.98
C THR A 295 7.22 -28.61 -21.52
N VAL A 296 6.91 -29.75 -20.88
CA VAL A 296 6.53 -29.80 -19.46
C VAL A 296 7.64 -29.23 -18.59
N PHE A 297 8.88 -29.65 -18.81
CA PHE A 297 10.03 -29.18 -18.02
C PHE A 297 10.19 -27.65 -18.08
N SER A 298 10.05 -27.04 -19.24
CA SER A 298 10.24 -25.60 -19.45
C SER A 298 9.02 -24.73 -19.09
N SER A 299 7.87 -25.35 -18.77
CA SER A 299 6.59 -24.63 -18.62
C SER A 299 6.24 -24.22 -17.17
N PHE A 300 6.94 -24.68 -16.16
CA PHE A 300 6.61 -24.41 -14.77
C PHE A 300 6.90 -22.97 -14.30
N GLY A 301 7.70 -22.20 -15.04
CA GLY A 301 8.14 -20.86 -14.64
C GLY A 301 7.01 -19.92 -14.19
N PRO A 302 5.95 -19.70 -14.97
CA PRO A 302 4.83 -18.84 -14.58
C PRO A 302 4.11 -19.31 -13.32
N VAL A 303 3.95 -20.61 -13.15
CA VAL A 303 3.23 -21.19 -12.00
C VAL A 303 4.07 -21.14 -10.72
N ILE A 304 5.41 -21.30 -10.82
CA ILE A 304 6.35 -21.10 -9.72
C ILE A 304 6.26 -19.66 -9.20
N ALA A 305 6.17 -18.68 -10.10
CA ALA A 305 6.01 -17.28 -9.72
C ALA A 305 4.75 -17.06 -8.88
N VAL A 306 3.62 -17.68 -9.27
CA VAL A 306 2.38 -17.64 -8.47
C VAL A 306 2.52 -18.37 -7.14
N GLY A 307 3.17 -19.53 -7.13
CA GLY A 307 3.41 -20.33 -5.93
C GLY A 307 4.18 -19.59 -4.83
N SER A 308 4.98 -18.61 -5.18
CA SER A 308 5.79 -17.79 -4.25
C SER A 308 5.07 -16.56 -3.69
N LEU A 309 3.89 -16.17 -4.22
CA LEU A 309 3.16 -14.95 -3.83
C LEU A 309 2.68 -14.89 -2.36
N PRO A 310 2.30 -15.98 -1.67
CA PRO A 310 1.65 -15.89 -0.35
C PRO A 310 2.43 -15.12 0.71
N GLY A 311 3.77 -15.11 0.64
CA GLY A 311 4.63 -14.36 1.55
C GLY A 311 4.39 -12.85 1.52
N ASN A 312 4.17 -12.29 0.35
CA ASN A 312 4.03 -10.84 0.11
C ASN A 312 2.58 -10.37 0.24
N LEU A 313 1.62 -11.19 -0.19
CA LEU A 313 0.19 -10.81 -0.22
C LEU A 313 -0.38 -10.44 1.15
N THR A 314 0.07 -11.07 2.23
CA THR A 314 -0.41 -10.77 3.58
C THR A 314 -0.11 -9.33 4.00
N GLN A 315 1.09 -8.83 3.67
CA GLN A 315 1.48 -7.45 3.97
C GLN A 315 0.73 -6.48 3.06
N THR A 316 0.66 -6.78 1.77
CA THR A 316 -0.08 -5.99 0.77
C THR A 316 -1.55 -5.82 1.17
N PHE A 317 -2.23 -6.89 1.61
CA PHE A 317 -3.61 -6.78 2.05
C PHE A 317 -3.76 -5.97 3.34
N ALA A 318 -2.82 -6.05 4.27
CA ALA A 318 -2.85 -5.24 5.48
C ALA A 318 -2.66 -3.74 5.16
N SER A 319 -1.72 -3.39 4.29
CA SER A 319 -1.48 -2.03 3.84
C SER A 319 -2.66 -1.49 3.00
N GLY A 320 -3.17 -2.31 2.08
CA GLY A 320 -4.35 -1.99 1.28
C GLY A 320 -5.61 -1.75 2.13
N ASP A 321 -5.85 -2.59 3.16
CA ASP A 321 -7.01 -2.42 4.05
C ASP A 321 -6.91 -1.12 4.87
N ARG A 322 -5.71 -0.78 5.38
CA ARG A 322 -5.48 0.50 6.09
C ARG A 322 -5.76 1.70 5.18
N MET A 323 -5.23 1.68 3.96
CA MET A 323 -5.44 2.75 2.98
C MET A 323 -6.92 2.87 2.57
N LEU A 324 -7.58 1.75 2.24
CA LEU A 324 -8.99 1.74 1.86
C LEU A 324 -9.91 2.18 3.02
N ASN A 325 -9.52 1.91 4.27
CA ASN A 325 -10.26 2.39 5.44
C ASN A 325 -10.13 3.92 5.58
N LEU A 326 -8.92 4.47 5.36
CA LEU A 326 -8.72 5.92 5.37
C LEU A 326 -9.55 6.61 4.27
N LEU A 327 -9.50 6.08 3.04
CA LEU A 327 -10.25 6.63 1.91
C LEU A 327 -11.79 6.53 2.07
N ALA A 328 -12.26 5.59 2.88
CA ALA A 328 -13.68 5.41 3.18
C ALA A 328 -14.11 6.12 4.47
N GLU A 329 -13.18 6.75 5.18
CA GLU A 329 -13.49 7.44 6.44
C GLU A 329 -14.24 8.74 6.13
N LYS A 330 -15.38 8.95 6.80
CA LYS A 330 -16.16 10.18 6.66
C LYS A 330 -15.55 11.29 7.51
N PRO A 331 -15.59 12.54 7.05
CA PRO A 331 -15.18 13.69 7.85
C PRO A 331 -16.02 13.78 9.15
N ALA A 332 -15.50 14.48 10.14
CA ALA A 332 -16.21 14.75 11.38
C ALA A 332 -17.31 15.79 11.16
N VAL A 333 -17.07 16.71 10.24
CA VAL A 333 -18.00 17.77 9.85
C VAL A 333 -18.00 17.86 8.34
N GLU A 334 -19.17 17.99 7.72
CA GLU A 334 -19.29 18.18 6.29
C GLU A 334 -19.07 19.66 5.91
N GLU A 335 -18.42 19.88 4.78
CA GLU A 335 -18.23 21.22 4.22
C GLU A 335 -19.56 21.77 3.70
N VAL A 336 -19.96 22.96 4.17
CA VAL A 336 -21.15 23.65 3.71
C VAL A 336 -20.75 24.63 2.60
N LYS A 337 -21.15 24.33 1.36
CA LYS A 337 -20.82 25.14 0.17
C LYS A 337 -21.91 26.11 -0.24
N ASN A 338 -23.16 25.76 0.05
CA ASN A 338 -24.36 26.56 -0.31
C ASN A 338 -25.01 27.14 0.94
N GLY A 339 -24.24 27.48 1.95
CA GLY A 339 -24.68 28.11 3.17
C GLY A 339 -24.87 29.62 3.01
N LYS A 340 -25.25 30.28 4.10
CA LYS A 340 -25.33 31.74 4.18
C LYS A 340 -23.95 32.32 4.44
N ASP A 341 -23.64 33.46 3.86
CA ASP A 341 -22.52 34.29 4.25
C ASP A 341 -22.90 35.20 5.39
N PHE A 342 -21.95 35.61 6.24
CA PHE A 342 -22.17 36.55 7.34
C PHE A 342 -20.95 37.48 7.49
N ASP A 343 -21.20 38.63 8.12
CA ASP A 343 -20.19 39.56 8.59
C ASP A 343 -20.33 39.64 10.11
N TYR A 344 -19.28 39.25 10.84
CA TYR A 344 -19.36 39.07 12.29
C TYR A 344 -19.78 40.34 13.04
N GLU A 345 -20.95 40.31 13.70
CA GLU A 345 -21.41 41.31 14.64
C GLU A 345 -21.59 40.73 16.06
N ASN A 346 -22.16 39.54 16.17
CA ASN A 346 -22.32 38.86 17.47
C ASN A 346 -22.17 37.34 17.38
N LEU A 347 -21.93 36.73 18.52
CA LEU A 347 -21.89 35.27 18.71
C LEU A 347 -22.75 34.88 19.90
N ASP A 348 -23.73 34.04 19.70
CA ASP A 348 -24.58 33.44 20.72
C ASP A 348 -24.33 31.91 20.81
N VAL A 349 -23.96 31.46 21.99
CA VAL A 349 -23.81 30.03 22.32
C VAL A 349 -24.82 29.65 23.39
N LYS A 350 -25.69 28.69 23.12
CA LYS A 350 -26.77 28.26 24.00
C LYS A 350 -26.68 26.75 24.26
N ASP A 351 -26.61 26.39 25.56
CA ASP A 351 -26.66 25.02 26.07
C ASP A 351 -25.72 24.05 25.31
N LEU A 352 -24.53 24.55 24.89
CA LEU A 352 -23.56 23.81 24.08
C LEU A 352 -22.98 22.65 24.88
N SER A 353 -23.16 21.46 24.36
CA SER A 353 -22.60 20.21 24.91
C SER A 353 -21.78 19.45 23.86
N PHE A 354 -20.69 18.82 24.31
CA PHE A 354 -19.80 18.09 23.42
C PHE A 354 -19.14 16.88 24.08
N SER A 355 -19.06 15.79 23.34
CA SER A 355 -18.32 14.58 23.71
C SER A 355 -17.53 14.04 22.50
N HIS A 356 -16.26 13.66 22.71
CA HIS A 356 -15.43 13.04 21.67
C HIS A 356 -15.79 11.58 21.38
N ASP A 357 -16.33 10.87 22.35
CA ASP A 357 -16.60 9.43 22.30
C ASP A 357 -18.09 9.08 22.46
N GLY A 358 -18.93 10.09 22.68
CA GLY A 358 -20.35 9.93 22.98
C GLY A 358 -20.64 9.40 24.40
N GLN A 359 -19.62 9.27 25.26
CA GLN A 359 -19.76 8.75 26.63
C GLN A 359 -19.33 9.76 27.67
N THR A 360 -18.23 10.47 27.42
CA THR A 360 -17.67 11.45 28.36
C THR A 360 -17.93 12.84 27.83
N GLU A 361 -18.77 13.60 28.51
CA GLU A 361 -19.01 15.00 28.19
C GLU A 361 -17.77 15.85 28.55
N VAL A 362 -17.23 16.52 27.55
CA VAL A 362 -16.10 17.46 27.69
C VAL A 362 -16.61 18.88 27.96
N LEU A 363 -17.73 19.23 27.32
CA LEU A 363 -18.45 20.47 27.55
C LEU A 363 -19.90 20.11 27.88
N LYS A 364 -20.47 20.83 28.84
CA LYS A 364 -21.82 20.62 29.30
C LYS A 364 -22.52 21.97 29.51
N ASP A 365 -23.66 22.16 28.82
CA ASP A 365 -24.56 23.29 28.95
C ASP A 365 -23.85 24.67 28.94
N MET A 366 -22.80 24.80 28.10
CA MET A 366 -22.03 26.04 27.96
C MET A 366 -22.88 27.14 27.32
N LYS A 367 -22.82 28.33 27.89
CA LYS A 367 -23.49 29.54 27.40
C LYS A 367 -22.49 30.67 27.26
N MET A 368 -22.55 31.41 26.18
CA MET A 368 -21.70 32.57 25.96
C MET A 368 -22.41 33.51 24.98
N HIS A 369 -22.29 34.80 25.24
CA HIS A 369 -22.65 35.87 24.31
C HIS A 369 -21.41 36.73 24.10
N ALA A 370 -21.16 37.19 22.88
CA ALA A 370 -20.06 38.08 22.52
C ALA A 370 -20.45 39.04 21.43
N GLU A 371 -20.19 40.32 21.61
CA GLU A 371 -20.40 41.37 20.61
C GLU A 371 -19.07 41.71 19.89
N LYS A 372 -19.18 42.35 18.73
CA LYS A 372 -18.05 42.82 17.95
C LYS A 372 -17.19 43.80 18.75
N GLY A 373 -15.89 43.54 18.77
CA GLY A 373 -14.92 44.35 19.49
C GLY A 373 -14.77 44.00 20.98
N GLU A 374 -15.54 43.05 21.51
CA GLU A 374 -15.45 42.60 22.88
C GLU A 374 -14.28 41.64 23.08
N ILE A 375 -13.62 41.71 24.27
CA ILE A 375 -12.57 40.79 24.68
C ILE A 375 -13.11 39.89 25.78
N ILE A 376 -13.23 38.59 25.48
CA ILE A 376 -13.73 37.60 26.43
C ILE A 376 -12.59 36.71 26.94
N GLY A 377 -12.46 36.63 28.27
CA GLY A 377 -11.52 35.73 28.93
C GLY A 377 -12.15 34.39 29.29
N ILE A 378 -11.61 33.28 28.72
CA ILE A 378 -12.03 31.91 29.06
C ILE A 378 -11.00 31.30 30.02
N VAL A 379 -11.38 31.13 31.29
CA VAL A 379 -10.53 30.61 32.37
C VAL A 379 -11.01 29.25 32.85
N GLY A 380 -10.10 28.43 33.36
CA GLY A 380 -10.39 27.11 33.90
C GLY A 380 -9.15 26.21 33.96
N GLU A 381 -9.26 25.08 34.62
CA GLU A 381 -8.18 24.11 34.79
C GLU A 381 -7.67 23.54 33.45
N SER A 382 -6.43 22.99 33.46
CA SER A 382 -5.92 22.30 32.26
C SER A 382 -6.77 21.07 31.93
N GLY A 383 -7.19 20.94 30.68
CA GLY A 383 -8.03 19.81 30.26
C GLY A 383 -9.55 20.02 30.42
N CYS A 384 -10.03 21.14 30.94
CA CYS A 384 -11.47 21.40 31.15
C CYS A 384 -12.25 21.70 29.84
N GLY A 385 -11.62 21.64 28.67
CA GLY A 385 -12.32 21.78 27.39
C GLY A 385 -12.20 23.14 26.70
N LYS A 386 -11.41 24.12 27.21
CA LYS A 386 -11.24 25.45 26.58
C LYS A 386 -10.89 25.38 25.09
N SER A 387 -9.89 24.60 24.74
CA SER A 387 -9.48 24.45 23.32
C SER A 387 -10.54 23.69 22.49
N THR A 388 -11.27 22.77 23.09
CA THR A 388 -12.38 22.07 22.44
C THR A 388 -13.52 23.04 22.12
N PHE A 389 -13.83 23.95 23.04
CA PHE A 389 -14.80 25.01 22.83
C PHE A 389 -14.43 25.88 21.62
N LEU A 390 -13.18 26.40 21.56
CA LEU A 390 -12.71 27.21 20.42
C LEU A 390 -12.78 26.45 19.09
N LYS A 391 -12.52 25.14 19.08
CA LYS A 391 -12.63 24.31 17.88
C LYS A 391 -14.07 24.09 17.43
N LEU A 392 -15.04 24.09 18.36
CA LEU A 392 -16.45 24.03 18.03
C LEU A 392 -16.92 25.34 17.40
N LEU A 393 -16.43 26.49 17.86
CA LEU A 393 -16.71 27.80 17.26
C LEU A 393 -16.21 27.91 15.82
N LEU A 394 -15.17 27.17 15.45
CA LEU A 394 -14.64 27.05 14.08
C LEU A 394 -15.29 25.91 13.27
N ARG A 395 -16.31 25.23 13.83
CA ARG A 395 -16.92 24.04 13.23
C ARG A 395 -15.88 22.96 12.82
N PHE A 396 -14.79 22.79 13.60
CA PHE A 396 -13.86 21.69 13.41
C PHE A 396 -14.39 20.36 13.94
N TRP A 397 -15.35 20.42 14.87
CA TRP A 397 -16.10 19.28 15.41
C TRP A 397 -17.59 19.54 15.34
N GLU A 398 -18.36 18.48 15.19
CA GLU A 398 -19.81 18.52 15.30
C GLU A 398 -20.21 18.53 16.79
N ARG A 399 -21.04 19.50 17.19
CA ARG A 399 -21.56 19.58 18.56
C ARG A 399 -22.44 18.35 18.88
N SER A 400 -22.46 17.95 20.16
CA SER A 400 -23.37 16.89 20.64
C SER A 400 -24.75 17.41 20.99
N GLY A 401 -24.88 18.70 21.30
CA GLY A 401 -26.14 19.40 21.63
C GLY A 401 -25.94 20.89 21.77
N GLY A 402 -27.02 21.63 21.86
CA GLY A 402 -27.02 23.09 21.94
C GLY A 402 -26.92 23.80 20.60
N GLU A 403 -26.71 25.12 20.65
CA GLU A 403 -26.65 25.98 19.48
C GLU A 403 -25.43 26.88 19.51
N ILE A 404 -24.89 27.16 18.32
CA ILE A 404 -23.84 28.18 18.09
C ILE A 404 -24.36 29.01 16.92
N ASN A 405 -24.67 30.29 17.19
CA ASN A 405 -25.21 31.21 16.22
C ASN A 405 -24.27 32.41 16.03
N TYR A 406 -23.94 32.71 14.78
CA TYR A 406 -23.28 33.95 14.37
C TYR A 406 -24.34 34.82 13.67
N ASP A 407 -24.58 36.04 14.14
CA ASP A 407 -25.57 36.97 13.62
C ASP A 407 -26.95 36.31 13.43
N ASP A 408 -27.40 35.57 14.46
CA ASP A 408 -28.65 34.77 14.44
C ASP A 408 -28.70 33.64 13.40
N ILE A 409 -27.55 33.31 12.74
CA ILE A 409 -27.43 32.20 11.81
C ILE A 409 -26.74 31.03 12.50
N ASP A 410 -27.39 29.87 12.52
CA ASP A 410 -26.77 28.64 13.05
C ASP A 410 -25.51 28.29 12.26
N ILE A 411 -24.42 27.93 12.98
CA ILE A 411 -23.10 27.61 12.39
C ILE A 411 -23.18 26.54 11.33
N ASP A 412 -24.13 25.61 11.40
CA ASP A 412 -24.31 24.51 10.41
C ASP A 412 -24.97 25.03 9.11
N GLN A 413 -25.51 26.26 9.09
CA GLN A 413 -26.06 26.89 7.90
C GLN A 413 -25.09 27.88 7.26
N ILE A 414 -23.98 28.19 7.90
CA ILE A 414 -22.99 29.13 7.39
C ILE A 414 -22.07 28.45 6.35
N ASN A 415 -21.85 29.16 5.25
CA ASN A 415 -20.84 28.75 4.25
C ASN A 415 -19.47 28.60 4.90
N THR A 416 -18.80 27.46 4.66
CA THR A 416 -17.49 27.17 5.29
C THR A 416 -16.44 28.20 4.96
N ASP A 417 -16.39 28.70 3.73
CA ASP A 417 -15.45 29.74 3.31
C ASP A 417 -15.71 31.07 4.03
N SER A 418 -16.98 31.43 4.20
CA SER A 418 -17.37 32.63 4.95
C SER A 418 -17.02 32.52 6.44
N LEU A 419 -17.24 31.34 7.04
CA LEU A 419 -16.87 31.09 8.43
C LEU A 419 -15.37 31.25 8.65
N LEU A 420 -14.54 30.61 7.82
CA LEU A 420 -13.07 30.67 7.94
C LEU A 420 -12.47 32.04 7.56
N LYS A 421 -13.18 32.83 6.75
CA LYS A 421 -12.79 34.20 6.42
C LYS A 421 -12.99 35.16 7.59
N ASN A 422 -14.07 34.97 8.35
CA ASN A 422 -14.45 35.86 9.45
C ASN A 422 -13.83 35.45 10.79
N ILE A 423 -13.45 34.17 10.97
CA ILE A 423 -12.94 33.66 12.24
C ILE A 423 -11.60 33.00 12.01
N THR A 424 -10.60 33.36 12.85
CA THR A 424 -9.29 32.74 12.87
C THR A 424 -8.91 32.28 14.27
N MET A 425 -8.04 31.27 14.37
CA MET A 425 -7.54 30.75 15.63
C MET A 425 -6.02 30.80 15.68
N VAL A 426 -5.46 31.42 16.70
CA VAL A 426 -4.04 31.30 17.02
C VAL A 426 -3.86 30.16 18.00
N SER A 427 -3.19 29.11 17.58
CA SER A 427 -2.95 27.92 18.41
C SER A 427 -1.73 28.13 19.35
N GLN A 428 -1.67 27.36 20.45
CA GLN A 428 -0.56 27.39 21.40
C GLN A 428 0.79 27.01 20.73
N SER A 429 0.76 26.13 19.73
CA SER A 429 1.92 25.74 18.95
C SER A 429 1.58 25.86 17.47
N THR A 430 2.16 26.87 16.83
CA THR A 430 2.01 27.09 15.38
C THR A 430 3.06 26.26 14.64
N TYR A 431 2.67 25.56 13.59
CA TYR A 431 3.61 24.86 12.72
C TYR A 431 4.12 25.81 11.65
N LEU A 432 5.44 25.92 11.55
CA LEU A 432 6.12 26.64 10.49
C LEU A 432 6.66 25.62 9.47
N PHE A 433 6.38 25.84 8.20
CA PHE A 433 6.93 25.04 7.12
C PHE A 433 8.40 25.40 6.90
N GLU A 434 9.17 24.44 6.40
CA GLU A 434 10.60 24.59 6.08
C GLU A 434 10.77 25.38 4.78
N GLU A 435 10.28 26.62 4.80
CA GLU A 435 10.21 27.58 3.71
C GLU A 435 10.59 28.95 4.24
N THR A 436 10.57 29.99 3.40
CA THR A 436 10.86 31.36 3.87
C THR A 436 9.77 31.89 4.81
N ILE A 437 10.08 32.90 5.61
CA ILE A 437 9.09 33.58 6.46
C ILE A 437 7.95 34.12 5.59
N GLU A 438 8.31 34.69 4.42
CA GLU A 438 7.34 35.23 3.47
C GLU A 438 6.39 34.14 2.95
N ASP A 439 6.91 32.95 2.55
CA ASP A 439 6.09 31.85 2.07
C ASP A 439 5.15 31.36 3.17
N ASN A 440 5.62 31.26 4.41
CA ASN A 440 4.78 30.90 5.55
C ASN A 440 3.65 31.92 5.82
N LEU A 441 3.91 33.22 5.63
CA LEU A 441 2.88 34.25 5.77
C LEU A 441 1.89 34.22 4.62
N ARG A 442 2.35 33.95 3.39
CA ARG A 442 1.50 33.82 2.20
C ARG A 442 0.55 32.63 2.24
N ILE A 443 0.71 31.66 3.14
CA ILE A 443 -0.28 30.58 3.33
C ILE A 443 -1.66 31.15 3.66
N ALA A 444 -1.73 32.25 4.43
CA ALA A 444 -2.99 32.90 4.77
C ALA A 444 -3.59 33.70 3.59
N LYS A 445 -2.76 34.31 2.76
CA LYS A 445 -3.15 35.10 1.59
C LYS A 445 -2.07 34.96 0.49
N PRO A 446 -2.23 34.02 -0.47
CA PRO A 446 -1.20 33.73 -1.47
C PRO A 446 -0.82 34.93 -2.35
N ASP A 447 -1.75 35.82 -2.61
CA ASP A 447 -1.62 37.04 -3.44
C ASP A 447 -1.34 38.30 -2.62
N ALA A 448 -0.96 38.19 -1.35
CA ALA A 448 -0.62 39.33 -0.50
C ALA A 448 0.55 40.15 -1.10
N THR A 449 0.39 41.46 -1.11
CA THR A 449 1.47 42.36 -1.51
C THR A 449 2.56 42.43 -0.40
N GLN A 450 3.76 42.85 -0.75
CA GLN A 450 4.84 43.01 0.24
C GLN A 450 4.46 44.01 1.33
N GLU A 451 3.74 45.06 0.98
CA GLU A 451 3.27 46.06 1.95
C GLU A 451 2.25 45.47 2.93
N GLU A 452 1.32 44.62 2.45
CA GLU A 452 0.37 43.92 3.32
C GLU A 452 1.10 42.99 4.32
N ILE A 453 2.12 42.24 3.85
CA ILE A 453 2.94 41.36 4.69
C ILE A 453 3.66 42.17 5.78
N GLU A 454 4.33 43.27 5.39
CA GLU A 454 5.03 44.14 6.33
C GLU A 454 4.11 44.78 7.34
N ASN A 455 2.92 45.25 6.90
CA ASN A 455 1.92 45.80 7.81
C ASN A 455 1.38 44.76 8.79
N ALA A 456 1.08 43.54 8.32
CA ALA A 456 0.67 42.43 9.19
C ALA A 456 1.76 42.11 10.25
N CYS A 457 3.03 42.08 9.84
CA CYS A 457 4.15 41.86 10.77
C CYS A 457 4.32 42.99 11.77
N LYS A 458 4.10 44.25 11.38
CA LYS A 458 4.11 45.42 12.28
C LYS A 458 2.96 45.31 13.30
N MET A 459 1.76 45.01 12.85
CA MET A 459 0.61 44.79 13.73
C MET A 459 0.83 43.66 14.73
N ALA A 460 1.48 42.57 14.30
CA ALA A 460 1.85 41.45 15.18
C ALA A 460 3.10 41.70 16.02
N SER A 461 3.75 42.87 15.93
CA SER A 461 4.99 43.23 16.63
C SER A 461 6.19 42.30 16.36
N VAL A 462 6.23 41.66 15.16
CA VAL A 462 7.31 40.76 14.75
C VAL A 462 8.17 41.34 13.60
N HIS A 463 7.83 42.53 13.07
CA HIS A 463 8.53 43.17 11.96
C HIS A 463 10.03 43.36 12.21
N ASP A 464 10.38 43.96 13.36
CA ASP A 464 11.78 44.25 13.66
C ASP A 464 12.62 42.98 13.87
N PHE A 465 12.01 41.91 14.37
CA PHE A 465 12.64 40.60 14.51
C PHE A 465 12.94 39.99 13.13
N THR A 466 11.97 40.04 12.22
CA THR A 466 12.12 39.53 10.86
C THR A 466 13.14 40.32 10.03
N MET A 467 13.20 41.65 10.18
CA MET A 467 14.17 42.50 9.48
C MET A 467 15.56 42.43 10.07
N GLY A 468 15.70 42.27 11.40
CA GLY A 468 16.98 42.28 12.14
C GLY A 468 17.80 41.00 12.01
N LYS A 469 17.17 39.82 11.98
CA LYS A 469 17.84 38.52 11.92
C LYS A 469 17.65 37.80 10.57
N PHE A 470 16.50 37.95 9.97
CA PHE A 470 16.14 37.26 8.75
C PHE A 470 15.41 38.25 7.83
N ARG A 471 15.92 38.58 6.68
CA ARG A 471 15.08 39.21 5.65
C ARG A 471 13.96 38.24 5.32
N TYR A 472 12.73 38.71 5.02
CA TYR A 472 11.57 37.90 4.71
C TYR A 472 11.83 36.74 3.73
N SER A 473 12.82 36.89 2.84
CA SER A 473 13.26 35.92 1.83
C SER A 473 14.32 34.90 2.31
N LYS A 474 14.61 34.83 3.62
CA LYS A 474 15.53 33.81 4.18
C LYS A 474 14.79 32.80 5.02
N THR A 475 15.15 31.51 4.87
CA THR A 475 14.74 30.36 5.68
C THR A 475 15.33 30.40 7.09
#